data_51f8c3bd3a6964855a799e879b78e595
#
_entry.id   51f8c3bd3a6964855a799e879b78e595
#
_cell.length_a   1.000
_cell.length_b   1.000
_cell.length_c   1.000
_cell.angle_alpha   90.00
_cell.angle_beta   90.00
_cell.angle_gamma   90.00
#
_symmetry.space_group_name_H-M   'P 1'
#
loop_
_entity.id
_entity.type
_entity.pdbx_description
1 polymer ?
#
loop_
_entity_poly.entity_id
_entity_poly.type
_entity_poly.pdbx_seq_one_letter_code
_entity_poly.pdbx_strand_id
1 'polypeptide(L)'
;MAAADLNAIRATIEGRLATELAGSPAIPVVFHNMAYEPTPNSSWVQCLVSFGASEYLGQGLTTNSQNRIVGLVVISIFSAKGVGPGANFIIGKRIRDLYNRVIVSGIFFDAATGPEALLSAAPEGYFQTQVRVTFESIEEL
;
A
#
# COMPACT_ATOMS: atom_id res chain seq x y z
N MET A 1 -13.62 -4.36 -21.40
CA MET A 1 -12.73 -3.76 -20.40
C MET A 1 -11.90 -2.68 -21.06
N ALA A 2 -11.71 -1.57 -20.43
CA ALA A 2 -10.92 -0.47 -21.00
C ALA A 2 -9.45 -0.62 -20.64
N ALA A 3 -8.59 0.16 -21.28
CA ALA A 3 -7.20 0.30 -20.85
C ALA A 3 -7.15 0.77 -19.40
N ALA A 4 -6.14 0.36 -18.66
CA ALA A 4 -6.01 0.70 -17.26
C ALA A 4 -5.66 2.18 -17.09
N ASP A 5 -6.25 2.78 -16.08
CA ASP A 5 -5.85 4.10 -15.60
C ASP A 5 -5.03 3.89 -14.34
N LEU A 6 -3.71 4.01 -14.47
CA LEU A 6 -2.79 3.79 -13.35
C LEU A 6 -3.04 4.75 -12.20
N ASN A 7 -3.42 5.97 -12.52
CA ASN A 7 -3.75 6.97 -11.48
C ASN A 7 -5.03 6.59 -10.72
N ALA A 8 -6.02 6.03 -11.41
CA ALA A 8 -7.24 5.57 -10.75
C ALA A 8 -6.96 4.35 -9.86
N ILE A 9 -6.09 3.45 -10.29
CA ILE A 9 -5.67 2.30 -9.47
C ILE A 9 -4.97 2.80 -8.20
N ARG A 10 -4.03 3.71 -8.35
CA ARG A 10 -3.35 4.33 -7.21
C ARG A 10 -4.34 5.00 -6.27
N ALA A 11 -5.25 5.80 -6.80
CA ALA A 11 -6.25 6.50 -6.00
C ALA A 11 -7.16 5.54 -5.23
N THR A 12 -7.53 4.42 -5.83
CA THR A 12 -8.34 3.39 -5.17
C THR A 12 -7.60 2.78 -3.99
N ILE A 13 -6.33 2.45 -4.17
CA ILE A 13 -5.49 1.85 -3.12
C ILE A 13 -5.28 2.84 -1.98
N GLU A 14 -4.91 4.07 -2.31
CA GLU A 14 -4.68 5.11 -1.30
C GLU A 14 -5.94 5.50 -0.56
N GLY A 15 -7.06 5.59 -1.27
CA GLY A 15 -8.36 5.91 -0.67
C GLY A 15 -8.82 4.85 0.32
N ARG A 16 -8.59 3.58 0.02
CA ARG A 16 -8.91 2.49 0.92
C ARG A 16 -8.13 2.60 2.23
N LEU A 17 -6.85 2.91 2.15
CA LEU A 17 -6.00 3.11 3.34
C LEU A 17 -6.43 4.34 4.12
N ALA A 18 -6.67 5.46 3.44
CA ALA A 18 -7.09 6.69 4.08
C ALA A 18 -8.41 6.52 4.84
N THR A 19 -9.37 5.83 4.26
CA THR A 19 -10.67 5.56 4.90
C THR A 19 -10.50 4.71 6.15
N GLU A 20 -9.67 3.66 6.08
CA GLU A 20 -9.42 2.80 7.24
C GLU A 20 -8.72 3.55 8.36
N LEU A 21 -7.70 4.33 8.04
CA LEU A 21 -6.92 5.05 9.05
C LEU A 21 -7.58 6.33 9.55
N ALA A 22 -8.67 6.77 8.93
CA ALA A 22 -9.50 7.84 9.45
C ALA A 22 -10.45 7.35 10.55
N GLY A 23 -10.65 6.03 10.65
CA GLY A 23 -11.47 5.42 11.69
C GLY A 23 -10.80 5.45 13.06
N SER A 24 -11.48 4.87 14.05
CA SER A 24 -11.00 4.89 15.45
C SER A 24 -10.02 3.74 15.71
N PRO A 25 -8.78 4.02 16.17
CA PRO A 25 -8.17 5.34 16.31
C PRO A 25 -7.73 5.91 14.95
N ALA A 26 -7.84 7.22 14.80
CA ALA A 26 -7.37 7.90 13.61
C ALA A 26 -5.84 7.97 13.61
N ILE A 27 -5.23 7.70 12.46
CA ILE A 27 -3.78 7.70 12.30
C ILE A 27 -3.43 8.51 11.06
N PRO A 28 -2.51 9.49 11.17
CA PRO A 28 -2.10 10.25 9.99
C PRO A 28 -1.47 9.35 8.94
N VAL A 29 -1.83 9.55 7.69
CA VAL A 29 -1.26 8.84 6.55
C VAL A 29 -0.70 9.83 5.54
N VAL A 30 0.49 9.53 5.05
CA VAL A 30 1.19 10.34 4.05
C VAL A 30 1.37 9.49 2.80
N PHE A 31 1.05 10.06 1.65
CA PHE A 31 1.21 9.37 0.39
C PHE A 31 2.49 9.80 -0.31
N HIS A 32 2.90 9.04 -1.31
CA HIS A 32 4.11 9.29 -2.06
C HIS A 32 4.11 10.71 -2.65
N ASN A 33 5.25 11.37 -2.59
CA ASN A 33 5.46 12.72 -3.11
C ASN A 33 4.66 13.80 -2.38
N MET A 34 4.38 13.60 -1.09
CA MET A 34 3.74 14.59 -0.24
C MET A 34 4.66 14.94 0.93
N ALA A 35 4.70 16.22 1.27
CA ALA A 35 5.45 16.67 2.43
C ALA A 35 4.68 16.41 3.72
N TYR A 36 5.38 16.03 4.78
CA TYR A 36 4.76 15.78 6.08
C TYR A 36 5.75 16.06 7.21
N GLU A 37 5.29 16.77 8.20
CA GLU A 37 6.02 16.96 9.44
C GLU A 37 5.33 16.16 10.56
N PRO A 38 5.96 15.10 11.06
CA PRO A 38 5.34 14.28 12.11
C PRO A 38 5.13 15.09 13.39
N THR A 39 3.98 14.85 14.04
CA THR A 39 3.75 15.35 15.38
C THR A 39 4.63 14.58 16.36
N PRO A 40 5.38 15.23 17.25
CA PRO A 40 6.22 14.51 18.21
C PRO A 40 5.43 13.49 19.03
N ASN A 41 6.03 12.32 19.26
CA ASN A 41 5.49 11.22 20.04
C ASN A 41 4.19 10.61 19.50
N SER A 42 3.87 10.81 18.23
CA SER A 42 2.71 10.20 17.60
C SER A 42 3.13 9.20 16.53
N SER A 43 2.26 8.22 16.26
CA SER A 43 2.45 7.27 15.17
C SER A 43 1.90 7.85 13.88
N TRP A 44 2.52 7.48 12.77
CA TRP A 44 2.05 7.87 11.44
C TRP A 44 2.43 6.81 10.41
N VAL A 45 1.81 6.89 9.25
CA VAL A 45 1.94 5.88 8.21
C VAL A 45 2.29 6.54 6.89
N GLN A 46 3.17 5.90 6.13
CA GLN A 46 3.51 6.34 4.77
C GLN A 46 3.16 5.25 3.79
N CYS A 47 2.48 5.60 2.72
CA CYS A 47 2.07 4.67 1.68
C CYS A 47 2.75 5.01 0.36
N LEU A 48 3.32 3.99 -0.27
CA LEU A 48 3.95 4.09 -1.57
C LEU A 48 3.35 3.05 -2.49
N VAL A 49 2.83 3.48 -3.63
CA VAL A 49 2.32 2.59 -4.68
C VAL A 49 3.25 2.69 -5.87
N SER A 50 3.71 1.55 -6.37
CA SER A 50 4.53 1.51 -7.56
C SER A 50 4.04 0.42 -8.50
N PHE A 51 4.30 0.62 -9.79
CA PHE A 51 3.91 -0.32 -10.84
C PHE A 51 5.16 -0.97 -11.40
N GLY A 52 5.06 -2.28 -11.64
CA GLY A 52 6.13 -3.06 -12.20
C GLY A 52 5.88 -3.38 -13.67
N ALA A 53 6.40 -4.53 -14.09
CA ALA A 53 6.25 -5.00 -15.45
C ALA A 53 4.80 -5.33 -15.78
N SER A 54 4.46 -5.21 -17.05
CA SER A 54 3.20 -5.72 -17.58
C SER A 54 3.49 -6.84 -18.57
N GLU A 55 2.54 -7.76 -18.72
CA GLU A 55 2.70 -8.90 -19.61
C GLU A 55 1.37 -9.27 -20.25
N TYR A 56 1.44 -9.87 -21.43
CA TYR A 56 0.23 -10.37 -22.08
C TYR A 56 -0.28 -11.61 -21.35
N LEU A 57 -1.58 -11.63 -21.10
CA LEU A 57 -2.27 -12.83 -20.64
C LEU A 57 -2.88 -13.60 -21.80
N GLY A 58 -3.20 -12.93 -22.89
CA GLY A 58 -3.73 -13.53 -24.06
C GLY A 58 -3.64 -12.56 -25.23
N GLN A 59 -3.42 -13.09 -26.42
CA GLN A 59 -3.36 -12.28 -27.62
C GLN A 59 -4.67 -12.45 -28.39
N GLY A 60 -5.45 -11.38 -28.47
CA GLY A 60 -6.52 -11.29 -29.44
C GLY A 60 -5.93 -11.03 -30.82
N LEU A 61 -6.70 -11.34 -31.85
CA LEU A 61 -6.20 -11.22 -33.22
C LEU A 61 -6.03 -9.78 -33.68
N THR A 62 -6.82 -8.85 -33.15
CA THR A 62 -6.72 -7.45 -33.54
C THR A 62 -6.97 -6.46 -32.41
N THR A 63 -7.91 -6.72 -31.52
CA THR A 63 -8.37 -5.71 -30.56
C THR A 63 -8.62 -6.24 -29.15
N ASN A 64 -8.42 -7.51 -28.89
CA ASN A 64 -8.80 -8.12 -27.62
C ASN A 64 -7.62 -8.71 -26.85
N SER A 65 -6.46 -8.10 -26.98
CA SER A 65 -5.31 -8.50 -26.20
C SER A 65 -5.51 -8.08 -24.75
N GLN A 66 -5.28 -9.00 -23.84
CA GLN A 66 -5.35 -8.72 -22.42
C GLN A 66 -3.96 -8.61 -21.84
N ASN A 67 -3.78 -7.63 -20.98
CA ASN A 67 -2.50 -7.32 -20.39
C ASN A 67 -2.65 -7.34 -18.87
N ARG A 68 -1.70 -7.95 -18.18
CA ARG A 68 -1.65 -7.98 -16.74
C ARG A 68 -0.67 -6.91 -16.27
N ILE A 69 -1.16 -6.01 -15.42
CA ILE A 69 -0.35 -5.00 -14.77
C ILE A 69 -0.09 -5.48 -13.35
N VAL A 70 1.17 -5.49 -12.93
CA VAL A 70 1.54 -5.83 -11.56
C VAL A 70 2.10 -4.61 -10.86
N GLY A 71 1.92 -4.57 -9.55
CA GLY A 71 2.43 -3.49 -8.74
C GLY A 71 2.68 -3.91 -7.31
N LEU A 72 3.21 -2.97 -6.55
CA LEU A 72 3.58 -3.18 -5.15
C LEU A 72 3.10 -1.99 -4.33
N VAL A 73 2.48 -2.28 -3.20
CA VAL A 73 2.17 -1.28 -2.18
C VAL A 73 3.09 -1.52 -1.00
N VAL A 74 3.84 -0.50 -0.62
CA VAL A 74 4.70 -0.52 0.55
C VAL A 74 4.14 0.48 1.55
N ILE A 75 3.78 -0.01 2.72
CA ILE A 75 3.18 0.81 3.76
C ILE A 75 4.10 0.77 4.97
N SER A 76 4.72 1.91 5.26
CA SER A 76 5.64 2.07 6.38
C SER A 76 4.92 2.67 7.56
N ILE A 77 5.13 2.10 8.73
CA ILE A 77 4.48 2.51 9.96
C ILE A 77 5.57 3.00 10.91
N PHE A 78 5.41 4.22 11.40
CA PHE A 78 6.39 4.86 12.26
C PHE A 78 5.79 5.12 13.63
N SER A 79 6.58 4.86 14.67
CA SER A 79 6.25 5.26 16.03
C SER A 79 7.47 5.88 16.70
N ALA A 80 7.27 6.58 17.80
CA ALA A 80 8.38 7.20 18.52
C ALA A 80 9.34 6.13 19.02
N LYS A 81 10.64 6.41 18.91
CA LYS A 81 11.67 5.51 19.39
C LYS A 81 11.60 5.39 20.92
N GLY A 82 11.75 4.17 21.43
CA GLY A 82 11.77 3.93 22.86
C GLY A 82 10.44 3.58 23.50
N VAL A 83 9.33 3.63 22.73
CA VAL A 83 7.99 3.27 23.28
C VAL A 83 7.62 1.80 23.00
N GLY A 84 8.51 1.06 22.37
CA GLY A 84 8.27 -0.35 22.04
C GLY A 84 7.51 -0.53 20.74
N PRO A 85 7.36 -1.80 20.27
CA PRO A 85 6.81 -2.10 18.96
C PRO A 85 5.30 -2.28 18.93
N GLY A 86 4.59 -2.17 20.06
CA GLY A 86 3.18 -2.53 20.15
C GLY A 86 2.28 -1.78 19.19
N ALA A 87 2.43 -0.46 19.10
CA ALA A 87 1.63 0.35 18.19
C ALA A 87 1.87 -0.04 16.73
N ASN A 88 3.12 -0.31 16.37
CA ASN A 88 3.46 -0.71 15.00
C ASN A 88 2.80 -2.04 14.62
N PHE A 89 2.77 -3.00 15.51
CA PHE A 89 2.15 -4.29 15.22
C PHE A 89 0.63 -4.22 15.19
N ILE A 90 0.02 -3.40 16.03
CA ILE A 90 -1.43 -3.18 16.01
C ILE A 90 -1.85 -2.51 14.68
N ILE A 91 -1.18 -1.45 14.32
CA ILE A 91 -1.43 -0.74 13.07
C ILE A 91 -1.13 -1.64 11.87
N GLY A 92 -0.02 -2.36 11.94
CA GLY A 92 0.39 -3.28 10.87
C GLY A 92 -0.61 -4.39 10.63
N LYS A 93 -1.17 -4.98 11.67
CA LYS A 93 -2.23 -5.99 11.54
C LYS A 93 -3.47 -5.41 10.88
N ARG A 94 -3.87 -4.22 11.28
CA ARG A 94 -5.00 -3.51 10.73
C ARG A 94 -4.82 -3.26 9.22
N ILE A 95 -3.64 -2.82 8.80
CA ILE A 95 -3.31 -2.58 7.39
C ILE A 95 -3.21 -3.89 6.63
N ARG A 96 -2.55 -4.89 7.21
CA ARG A 96 -2.43 -6.21 6.59
C ARG A 96 -3.79 -6.80 6.27
N ASP A 97 -4.71 -6.77 7.22
CA ASP A 97 -6.04 -7.33 7.01
C ASP A 97 -6.85 -6.55 5.97
N LEU A 98 -6.56 -5.27 5.80
CA LEU A 98 -7.22 -4.42 4.83
C LEU A 98 -6.94 -4.88 3.39
N TYR A 99 -5.73 -5.36 3.11
CA TYR A 99 -5.30 -5.70 1.76
C TYR A 99 -5.07 -7.20 1.52
N ASN A 100 -5.06 -8.01 2.56
CA ASN A 100 -4.67 -9.42 2.42
C ASN A 100 -5.67 -10.20 1.57
N ARG A 101 -5.28 -10.54 0.34
CA ARG A 101 -6.05 -11.38 -0.59
C ARG A 101 -7.44 -10.84 -0.91
N VAL A 102 -7.59 -9.51 -0.94
CA VAL A 102 -8.87 -8.89 -1.27
C VAL A 102 -8.91 -8.49 -2.74
N ILE A 103 -10.12 -8.30 -3.25
CA ILE A 103 -10.36 -7.82 -4.61
C ILE A 103 -11.16 -6.52 -4.48
N VAL A 104 -10.64 -5.44 -5.05
CA VAL A 104 -11.27 -4.12 -4.96
C VAL A 104 -11.23 -3.48 -6.35
N SER A 105 -12.41 -3.19 -6.91
CA SER A 105 -12.52 -2.45 -8.19
C SER A 105 -11.62 -3.02 -9.31
N GLY A 106 -11.57 -4.35 -9.43
CA GLY A 106 -10.75 -5.01 -10.44
C GLY A 106 -9.27 -5.11 -10.09
N ILE A 107 -8.88 -4.74 -8.89
CA ILE A 107 -7.52 -4.89 -8.39
C ILE A 107 -7.47 -6.13 -7.49
N PHE A 108 -6.58 -7.06 -7.83
CA PHE A 108 -6.42 -8.32 -7.09
C PHE A 108 -5.18 -8.21 -6.22
N PHE A 109 -5.37 -8.19 -4.90
CA PHE A 109 -4.26 -8.14 -3.95
C PHE A 109 -3.85 -9.55 -3.56
N ASP A 110 -2.54 -9.79 -3.53
CA ASP A 110 -1.97 -11.05 -3.05
C ASP A 110 -1.93 -11.08 -1.53
N ALA A 111 -1.31 -12.11 -0.98
CA ALA A 111 -1.10 -12.18 0.47
C ALA A 111 -0.18 -11.05 0.92
N ALA A 112 -0.61 -10.31 1.93
CA ALA A 112 0.18 -9.23 2.50
C ALA A 112 1.30 -9.81 3.37
N THR A 113 2.47 -9.17 3.33
CA THR A 113 3.65 -9.55 4.11
C THR A 113 3.94 -8.50 5.17
N GLY A 114 4.26 -8.93 6.36
CA GLY A 114 4.60 -8.05 7.47
C GLY A 114 3.51 -8.00 8.53
N PRO A 115 3.64 -7.12 9.51
CA PRO A 115 4.63 -6.05 9.63
C PRO A 115 6.04 -6.55 9.94
N GLU A 116 7.02 -6.04 9.20
CA GLU A 116 8.44 -6.39 9.36
C GLU A 116 9.20 -5.18 9.91
N ALA A 117 10.03 -5.39 10.94
CA ALA A 117 10.84 -4.32 11.48
C ALA A 117 12.00 -3.96 10.55
N LEU A 118 12.21 -2.67 10.33
CA LEU A 118 13.37 -2.15 9.60
C LEU A 118 14.34 -1.52 10.58
N LEU A 119 15.58 -2.00 10.58
CA LEU A 119 16.56 -1.62 11.59
C LEU A 119 17.38 -0.38 11.24
N SER A 120 17.41 0.04 9.97
CA SER A 120 18.37 1.06 9.52
C SER A 120 17.78 2.14 8.62
N ALA A 121 16.52 2.07 8.24
CA ALA A 121 15.94 2.98 7.25
C ALA A 121 15.00 4.04 7.84
N ALA A 122 14.72 3.97 9.13
CA ALA A 122 13.78 4.89 9.77
C ALA A 122 14.39 6.30 9.92
N PRO A 123 13.58 7.35 9.79
CA PRO A 123 14.02 8.69 10.18
C PRO A 123 14.48 8.71 11.64
N GLU A 124 15.40 9.62 11.94
CA GLU A 124 15.91 9.74 13.29
C GLU A 124 14.78 9.97 14.31
N GLY A 125 14.82 9.23 15.40
CA GLY A 125 13.80 9.30 16.46
C GLY A 125 12.59 8.42 16.26
N TYR A 126 12.54 7.62 15.18
CA TYR A 126 11.40 6.75 14.88
C TYR A 126 11.80 5.29 14.75
N PHE A 127 10.86 4.42 15.11
CA PHE A 127 10.91 2.99 14.85
C PHE A 127 9.98 2.68 13.70
N GLN A 128 10.48 1.96 12.70
CA GLN A 128 9.74 1.69 11.47
C GLN A 128 9.47 0.21 11.27
N THR A 129 8.23 -0.11 10.92
CA THR A 129 7.86 -1.42 10.39
C THR A 129 7.21 -1.23 9.02
N GLN A 130 7.21 -2.30 8.21
CA GLN A 130 6.61 -2.26 6.88
C GLN A 130 5.62 -3.40 6.68
N VAL A 131 4.52 -3.08 5.99
CA VAL A 131 3.62 -4.05 5.38
C VAL A 131 3.74 -3.88 3.88
N ARG A 132 3.92 -4.99 3.17
CA ARG A 132 4.03 -5.00 1.71
C ARG A 132 2.99 -5.92 1.13
N VAL A 133 2.39 -5.49 0.03
CA VAL A 133 1.44 -6.32 -0.70
C VAL A 133 1.61 -6.07 -2.19
N THR A 134 1.69 -7.15 -2.96
CA THR A 134 1.67 -7.06 -4.40
C THR A 134 0.23 -7.13 -4.89
N PHE A 135 0.00 -6.52 -6.03
CA PHE A 135 -1.32 -6.54 -6.65
C PHE A 135 -1.20 -6.69 -8.15
N GLU A 136 -2.31 -7.07 -8.76
CA GLU A 136 -2.40 -7.10 -10.21
C GLU A 136 -3.76 -6.58 -10.67
N SER A 137 -3.78 -6.08 -11.88
CA SER A 137 -4.99 -5.65 -12.56
C SER A 137 -4.90 -6.04 -14.02
N ILE A 138 -6.02 -6.35 -14.63
CA ILE A 138 -6.07 -6.76 -16.02
C ILE A 138 -6.67 -5.62 -16.83
N GLU A 139 -6.01 -5.26 -17.92
CA GLU A 139 -6.51 -4.28 -18.87
C GLU A 139 -6.70 -4.91 -20.24
N GLU A 140 -7.55 -4.29 -21.03
CA GLU A 140 -7.78 -4.65 -22.41
C GLU A 140 -7.12 -3.60 -23.30
N LEU A 141 -6.25 -4.06 -24.15
CA LEU A 141 -5.48 -3.18 -25.04
C LEU A 141 -6.20 -2.93 -26.37
#